data_67cc2fc29b2749fc6353ab27225ec3a7
#
_entry.id   67cc2fc29b2749fc6353ab27225ec3a7
#
_cell.length_a   1.000
_cell.length_b   1.000
_cell.length_c   1.000
_cell.angle_alpha   90.00
_cell.angle_beta   90.00
_cell.angle_gamma   90.00
#
_symmetry.space_group_name_H-M   'P 1'
#
loop_
_entity.id
_entity.type
_entity.pdbx_description
1 polymer ?
#
loop_
_entity_poly.entity_id
_entity_poly.type
_entity_poly.pdbx_seq_one_letter_code
_entity_poly.pdbx_strand_id
1 'polypeptide(L)'
;MKIKLGNGNVEEHQKKYYWLRNSYGFTKVLDAGFFKRELDKISEQDAEKKIKEINGYPEKVKKEKNEIIQKYKINAEVANIAKKLAYCVWWQDYRKMYIFIANHIVSKFLEEIGKRKFLYRR
;
A
#
# COMPACT_ATOMS: atom_id res chain seq x y z
N MET A 1 2.67 10.58 -6.71
CA MET A 1 2.64 10.98 -8.12
C MET A 1 1.56 12.00 -8.42
N LYS A 2 0.27 11.74 -8.16
CA LYS A 2 -0.80 12.76 -8.37
C LYS A 2 -0.52 14.07 -7.64
N ILE A 3 0.04 14.02 -6.43
CA ILE A 3 0.43 15.21 -5.64
C ILE A 3 1.51 16.02 -6.35
N LYS A 4 2.50 15.37 -7.00
CA LYS A 4 3.56 16.06 -7.77
C LYS A 4 3.00 16.88 -8.94
N LEU A 5 1.88 16.44 -9.50
CA LEU A 5 1.17 17.11 -10.60
C LEU A 5 0.08 18.08 -10.12
N GLY A 6 0.13 18.51 -8.84
CA GLY A 6 -0.85 19.45 -8.27
C GLY A 6 -2.22 18.85 -7.91
N ASN A 7 -2.40 17.53 -8.06
CA ASN A 7 -3.66 16.84 -7.83
C ASN A 7 -3.67 16.08 -6.49
N GLY A 8 -3.50 16.79 -5.37
CA GLY A 8 -3.55 16.17 -4.04
C GLY A 8 -2.79 16.94 -2.98
N ASN A 9 -2.98 16.52 -1.72
CA ASN A 9 -2.37 17.13 -0.54
C ASN A 9 -1.48 16.11 0.16
N VAL A 10 -0.26 16.52 0.54
CA VAL A 10 0.73 15.66 1.22
C VAL A 10 0.22 15.25 2.61
N GLU A 11 -0.45 16.14 3.32
CA GLU A 11 -0.98 15.88 4.65
C GLU A 11 -2.11 14.84 4.63
N GLU A 12 -3.00 14.89 3.64
CA GLU A 12 -4.03 13.87 3.43
C GLU A 12 -3.41 12.53 3.04
N HIS A 13 -2.39 12.56 2.18
CA HIS A 13 -1.65 11.37 1.80
C HIS A 13 -0.96 10.74 3.02
N GLN A 14 -0.32 11.54 3.85
CA GLN A 14 0.32 11.11 5.09
C GLN A 14 -0.70 10.45 6.04
N LYS A 15 -1.87 11.05 6.27
CA LYS A 15 -2.94 10.46 7.10
C LYS A 15 -3.40 9.08 6.59
N LYS A 16 -3.36 8.86 5.29
CA LYS A 16 -3.78 7.60 4.68
C LYS A 16 -2.69 6.53 4.70
N TYR A 17 -1.41 6.93 4.61
CA TYR A 17 -0.30 6.01 4.33
C TYR A 17 0.82 6.03 5.39
N TYR A 18 0.59 6.64 6.58
CA TYR A 18 1.57 6.73 7.66
C TYR A 18 2.13 5.37 8.10
N TRP A 19 1.37 4.31 7.94
CA TRP A 19 1.61 2.94 8.39
C TRP A 19 2.48 2.11 7.44
N LEU A 20 2.81 2.58 6.23
CA LEU A 20 3.47 1.79 5.19
C LEU A 20 4.80 1.13 5.60
N ARG A 21 5.48 1.66 6.60
CA ARG A 21 6.70 1.08 7.17
C ARG A 21 6.48 0.32 8.47
N ASN A 22 5.25 0.10 8.88
CA ASN A 22 4.95 -0.77 10.01
C ASN A 22 5.18 -2.22 9.64
N SER A 23 5.49 -3.04 10.65
CA SER A 23 5.63 -4.48 10.51
C SER A 23 4.90 -5.18 11.66
N TYR A 24 5.03 -6.50 11.73
CA TYR A 24 4.46 -7.28 12.83
C TYR A 24 5.17 -7.01 14.18
N GLY A 25 6.43 -6.61 14.17
CA GLY A 25 7.26 -6.45 15.36
C GLY A 25 7.56 -5.00 15.75
N PHE A 26 7.31 -4.02 14.86
CA PHE A 26 7.54 -2.60 15.16
C PHE A 26 6.64 -1.68 14.37
N THR A 27 6.49 -0.45 14.88
CA THR A 27 5.74 0.60 14.19
C THR A 27 6.64 1.79 13.92
N LYS A 28 6.58 2.31 12.67
CA LYS A 28 7.29 3.51 12.25
C LYS A 28 6.34 4.40 11.48
N VAL A 29 5.91 5.47 12.13
CA VAL A 29 5.05 6.47 11.49
C VAL A 29 5.85 7.26 10.46
N LEU A 30 5.34 7.34 9.26
CA LEU A 30 5.85 8.22 8.22
C LEU A 30 5.20 9.60 8.36
N ASP A 31 6.03 10.62 8.56
CA ASP A 31 5.59 12.02 8.62
C ASP A 31 5.39 12.65 7.24
N ALA A 32 4.80 13.82 7.20
CA ALA A 32 4.62 14.57 5.96
C ALA A 32 5.96 14.94 5.30
N GLY A 33 7.01 15.18 6.13
CA GLY A 33 8.36 15.47 5.64
C GLY A 33 8.98 14.30 4.86
N PHE A 34 8.72 13.06 5.30
CA PHE A 34 9.11 11.88 4.52
C PHE A 34 8.49 11.90 3.12
N PHE A 35 7.18 12.09 3.03
CA PHE A 35 6.50 12.11 1.73
C PHE A 35 6.94 13.26 0.83
N LYS A 36 7.20 14.46 1.40
CA LYS A 36 7.76 15.58 0.65
C LYS A 36 9.12 15.21 0.04
N ARG A 37 10.04 14.68 0.82
CA ARG A 37 11.36 14.24 0.33
C ARG A 37 11.27 13.16 -0.75
N GLU A 38 10.31 12.24 -0.64
CA GLU A 38 10.11 11.22 -1.69
C GLU A 38 9.53 11.82 -2.98
N LEU A 39 8.66 12.82 -2.88
CA LEU A 39 8.14 13.54 -4.04
C LEU A 39 9.22 14.37 -4.75
N ASP A 40 10.17 14.94 -4.01
CA ASP A 40 11.26 15.74 -4.60
C ASP A 40 12.20 14.91 -5.47
N LYS A 41 12.27 13.59 -5.21
CA LYS A 41 13.08 12.65 -6.01
C LYS A 41 12.46 12.29 -7.36
N ILE A 42 11.19 12.65 -7.59
CA ILE A 42 10.43 12.24 -8.78
C ILE A 42 10.27 13.46 -9.67
N SER A 43 10.67 13.36 -10.94
CA SER A 43 10.37 14.39 -11.94
C SER A 43 8.88 14.39 -12.33
N GLU A 44 8.36 15.49 -12.86
CA GLU A 44 6.98 15.55 -13.36
C GLU A 44 6.75 14.58 -14.51
N GLN A 45 7.73 14.49 -15.43
CA GLN A 45 7.67 13.56 -16.57
C GLN A 45 7.61 12.10 -16.13
N ASP A 46 8.40 11.71 -15.11
CA ASP A 46 8.35 10.35 -14.56
C ASP A 46 7.03 10.08 -13.85
N ALA A 47 6.48 11.08 -13.16
CA ALA A 47 5.18 10.99 -12.50
C ALA A 47 4.06 10.76 -13.52
N GLU A 48 4.04 11.51 -14.61
CA GLU A 48 3.05 11.34 -15.70
C GLU A 48 3.17 9.97 -16.37
N LYS A 49 4.40 9.57 -16.73
CA LYS A 49 4.67 8.26 -17.32
C LYS A 49 4.15 7.14 -16.42
N LYS A 50 4.46 7.21 -15.13
CA LYS A 50 4.05 6.19 -14.15
C LYS A 50 2.55 6.15 -13.93
N ILE A 51 1.86 7.29 -13.95
CA ILE A 51 0.40 7.34 -13.87
C ILE A 51 -0.22 6.67 -15.10
N LYS A 52 0.29 6.94 -16.31
CA LYS A 52 -0.18 6.28 -17.54
C LYS A 52 0.02 4.76 -17.47
N GLU A 53 1.20 4.31 -17.01
CA GLU A 53 1.48 2.88 -16.80
C GLU A 53 0.49 2.24 -15.83
N ILE A 54 0.25 2.87 -14.66
CA ILE A 54 -0.67 2.34 -13.64
C ILE A 54 -2.11 2.28 -14.17
N ASN A 55 -2.56 3.32 -14.88
CA ASN A 55 -3.91 3.36 -15.44
C ASN A 55 -4.10 2.34 -16.56
N GLY A 56 -3.08 2.08 -17.39
CA GLY A 56 -3.12 1.09 -18.46
C GLY A 56 -2.88 -0.36 -18.00
N TYR A 57 -2.36 -0.55 -16.77
CA TYR A 57 -1.97 -1.87 -16.27
C TYR A 57 -3.12 -2.88 -16.20
N PRO A 58 -4.35 -2.55 -15.75
CA PRO A 58 -5.45 -3.52 -15.70
C PRO A 58 -5.81 -4.09 -17.07
N GLU A 59 -5.89 -3.25 -18.09
CA GLU A 59 -6.21 -3.70 -19.46
C GLU A 59 -5.07 -4.52 -20.07
N LYS A 60 -3.82 -4.12 -19.85
CA LYS A 60 -2.65 -4.88 -20.26
C LYS A 60 -2.66 -6.30 -19.67
N VAL A 61 -2.85 -6.41 -18.35
CA VAL A 61 -2.90 -7.71 -17.65
C VAL A 61 -4.07 -8.57 -18.12
N LYS A 62 -5.23 -7.97 -18.36
CA LYS A 62 -6.39 -8.67 -18.91
C LYS A 62 -6.11 -9.25 -20.28
N LYS A 63 -5.48 -8.49 -21.17
CA LYS A 63 -5.07 -8.92 -22.50
C LYS A 63 -4.08 -10.08 -22.43
N GLU A 64 -2.99 -9.92 -21.66
CA GLU A 64 -1.97 -10.96 -21.47
C GLU A 64 -2.56 -12.27 -20.92
N LYS A 65 -3.46 -12.19 -19.93
CA LYS A 65 -4.16 -13.37 -19.41
C LYS A 65 -5.00 -14.08 -20.47
N ASN A 66 -5.72 -13.33 -21.29
CA ASN A 66 -6.53 -13.91 -22.36
C ASN A 66 -5.65 -14.59 -23.43
N GLU A 67 -4.53 -13.96 -23.79
CA GLU A 67 -3.56 -14.54 -24.73
C GLU A 67 -2.98 -15.86 -24.19
N ILE A 68 -2.63 -15.92 -22.90
CA ILE A 68 -2.14 -17.14 -22.25
C ILE A 68 -3.23 -18.24 -22.28
N ILE A 69 -4.46 -17.90 -21.89
CA ILE A 69 -5.59 -18.86 -21.89
C ILE A 69 -5.80 -19.45 -23.28
N GLN A 70 -5.78 -18.62 -24.31
CA GLN A 70 -5.95 -19.07 -25.70
C GLN A 70 -4.75 -19.90 -26.19
N LYS A 71 -3.52 -19.40 -25.97
CA LYS A 71 -2.28 -20.06 -26.43
C LYS A 71 -2.13 -21.47 -25.86
N TYR A 72 -2.43 -21.64 -24.58
CA TYR A 72 -2.28 -22.93 -23.90
C TYR A 72 -3.59 -23.71 -23.79
N LYS A 73 -4.67 -23.24 -24.41
CA LYS A 73 -6.01 -23.87 -24.38
C LYS A 73 -6.46 -24.21 -22.96
N ILE A 74 -6.24 -23.29 -22.02
CA ILE A 74 -6.59 -23.46 -20.62
C ILE A 74 -8.11 -23.54 -20.49
N ASN A 75 -8.62 -24.59 -19.86
CA ASN A 75 -10.05 -24.73 -19.67
C ASN A 75 -10.62 -23.69 -18.67
N ALA A 76 -11.93 -23.46 -18.74
CA ALA A 76 -12.59 -22.43 -17.95
C ALA A 76 -12.52 -22.71 -16.44
N GLU A 77 -12.47 -23.98 -16.01
CA GLU A 77 -12.39 -24.36 -14.61
C GLU A 77 -11.05 -23.94 -14.02
N VAL A 78 -9.93 -24.27 -14.68
CA VAL A 78 -8.57 -23.88 -14.27
C VAL A 78 -8.43 -22.35 -14.26
N ALA A 79 -8.98 -21.65 -15.27
CA ALA A 79 -8.96 -20.19 -15.29
C ALA A 79 -9.74 -19.57 -14.10
N ASN A 80 -10.87 -20.18 -13.69
CA ASN A 80 -11.62 -19.73 -12.53
C ASN A 80 -10.88 -20.00 -11.21
N ILE A 81 -10.23 -21.15 -11.08
CA ILE A 81 -9.39 -21.44 -9.90
C ILE A 81 -8.26 -20.41 -9.79
N ALA A 82 -7.58 -20.11 -10.88
CA ALA A 82 -6.53 -19.09 -10.92
C ALA A 82 -7.03 -17.69 -10.49
N LYS A 83 -8.23 -17.30 -10.93
CA LYS A 83 -8.87 -16.05 -10.48
C LYS A 83 -9.16 -16.04 -8.96
N LYS A 84 -9.69 -17.14 -8.42
CA LYS A 84 -9.95 -17.27 -6.98
C LYS A 84 -8.65 -17.19 -6.17
N LEU A 85 -7.59 -17.87 -6.61
CA LEU A 85 -6.27 -17.78 -5.97
C LEU A 85 -5.70 -16.37 -6.00
N ALA A 86 -5.78 -15.68 -7.13
CA ALA A 86 -5.34 -14.28 -7.24
C ALA A 86 -6.11 -13.36 -6.29
N TYR A 87 -7.41 -13.58 -6.12
CA TYR A 87 -8.23 -12.85 -5.15
C TYR A 87 -7.80 -13.14 -3.70
N CYS A 88 -7.52 -14.40 -3.36
CA CYS A 88 -7.03 -14.76 -2.02
C CYS A 88 -5.70 -14.09 -1.70
N VAL A 89 -4.76 -14.04 -2.66
CA VAL A 89 -3.47 -13.34 -2.51
C VAL A 89 -3.69 -11.83 -2.29
N TRP A 90 -4.52 -11.21 -3.12
CA TRP A 90 -4.87 -9.79 -2.94
C TRP A 90 -5.50 -9.55 -1.56
N TRP A 91 -6.42 -10.39 -1.13
CA TRP A 91 -7.07 -10.27 0.17
C TRP A 91 -6.09 -10.40 1.34
N GLN A 92 -5.10 -11.30 1.25
CA GLN A 92 -4.04 -11.42 2.25
C GLN A 92 -3.24 -10.12 2.40
N ASP A 93 -2.86 -9.48 1.30
CA ASP A 93 -2.12 -8.22 1.32
C ASP A 93 -2.99 -7.07 1.83
N TYR A 94 -4.25 -7.02 1.43
CA TYR A 94 -5.21 -6.04 1.93
C TYR A 94 -5.42 -6.14 3.44
N ARG A 95 -5.50 -7.36 3.97
CA ARG A 95 -5.59 -7.62 5.42
C ARG A 95 -4.35 -7.13 6.18
N LYS A 96 -3.15 -7.24 5.62
CA LYS A 96 -1.92 -6.74 6.24
C LYS A 96 -1.98 -5.25 6.54
N MET A 97 -2.60 -4.46 5.69
CA MET A 97 -2.82 -3.04 5.92
C MET A 97 -3.52 -2.79 7.26
N TYR A 98 -4.63 -3.49 7.51
CA TYR A 98 -5.38 -3.34 8.76
C TYR A 98 -4.60 -3.83 9.98
N ILE A 99 -3.83 -4.90 9.84
CA ILE A 99 -2.95 -5.39 10.92
C ILE A 99 -1.91 -4.32 11.26
N PHE A 100 -1.28 -3.69 10.28
CA PHE A 100 -0.26 -2.67 10.51
C PHE A 100 -0.84 -1.39 11.12
N ILE A 101 -2.06 -1.01 10.74
CA ILE A 101 -2.79 0.09 11.37
C ILE A 101 -3.12 -0.26 12.83
N ALA A 102 -3.64 -1.45 13.09
CA ALA A 102 -3.95 -1.92 14.44
C ALA A 102 -2.70 -1.97 15.34
N ASN A 103 -1.59 -2.48 14.83
CA ASN A 103 -0.31 -2.51 15.55
C ASN A 103 0.14 -1.10 15.95
N HIS A 104 -0.08 -0.10 15.08
CA HIS A 104 0.22 1.29 15.44
C HIS A 104 -0.62 1.76 16.63
N ILE A 105 -1.92 1.48 16.63
CA ILE A 105 -2.81 1.85 17.74
C ILE A 105 -2.36 1.18 19.04
N VAL A 106 -2.09 -0.13 19.01
CA VAL A 106 -1.59 -0.87 20.18
C VAL A 106 -0.28 -0.28 20.69
N SER A 107 0.67 0.02 19.79
CA SER A 107 1.93 0.66 20.17
C SER A 107 1.73 2.00 20.89
N LYS A 108 0.78 2.82 20.43
CA LYS A 108 0.45 4.09 21.10
C LYS A 108 -0.10 3.90 22.51
N PHE A 109 -0.95 2.89 22.70
CA PHE A 109 -1.42 2.54 24.05
C PHE A 109 -0.28 2.07 24.95
N LEU A 110 0.62 1.23 24.45
CA LEU A 110 1.77 0.75 25.23
C LEU A 110 2.74 1.88 25.59
N GLU A 111 3.00 2.81 24.67
CA GLU A 111 3.81 4.01 24.93
C GLU A 111 3.19 4.86 26.06
N GLU A 112 1.86 5.05 26.02
CA GLU A 112 1.16 5.84 27.03
C GLU A 112 1.15 5.16 28.42
N ILE A 113 0.93 3.86 28.48
CA ILE A 113 1.02 3.06 29.72
C ILE A 113 2.44 3.13 30.28
N GLY A 114 3.47 3.03 29.43
CA GLY A 114 4.86 3.15 29.83
C GLY A 114 5.16 4.49 30.48
N LYS A 115 4.72 5.59 29.89
CA LYS A 115 4.87 6.94 30.44
C LYS A 115 4.23 7.06 31.84
N ARG A 116 3.00 6.59 31.99
CA ARG A 116 2.27 6.65 33.27
C ARG A 116 2.94 5.82 34.34
N LYS A 117 3.40 4.61 34.04
CA LYS A 117 4.12 3.77 35.02
C LYS A 117 5.41 4.40 35.51
N PHE A 118 6.16 5.08 34.67
CA PHE A 118 7.39 5.77 35.08
C PHE A 118 7.12 7.05 35.90
N LEU A 119 5.98 7.72 35.69
CA LEU A 119 5.58 8.89 36.51
C LEU A 119 5.14 8.54 37.93
N TYR A 120 4.62 7.34 38.17
CA TYR A 120 4.21 6.86 39.48
C TYR A 120 5.33 6.23 40.33
N ARG A 121 6.56 6.11 39.81
CA ARG A 121 7.72 5.58 40.53
C ARG A 121 8.68 6.66 41.03
N ARG A 122 8.24 7.95 41.05
CA ARG A 122 9.01 9.05 41.69
C ARG A 122 8.36 9.48 42.98
#